data_2ff6e71acd350c49cea2dd2e93678f47
#
_entry.id   2ff6e71acd350c49cea2dd2e93678f47
#
_cell.length_a   1.000
_cell.length_b   1.000
_cell.length_c   1.000
_cell.angle_alpha   90.00
_cell.angle_beta   90.00
_cell.angle_gamma   90.00
#
_symmetry.space_group_name_H-M   'P 1'
#
loop_
_entity.id
_entity.type
_entity.pdbx_description
1 polymer ?
#
loop_
_entity_poly.entity_id
_entity_poly.type
_entity_poly.pdbx_seq_one_letter_code
_entity_poly.pdbx_strand_id
1 'polypeptide(L)'
;MYKNQFHKFVQLPVLFFVAVVFFASCSKNTELPAPQYFVSATQITELSKTAIDARLNNPITAALSKFSVKVYKIVYKTKDVNNNDIQASGAVFVPTTSDKMALISYQHGTLASESEAPSNFPTNAEAGLLPPLYSSIGYVISAPDYLGYGESKQIPHPYEHRKTMATASIDMLRATKEFCQSQGINLSEKLFLTGYSQGGSATMSMQKMMEEEFSTEFKITASVMGAGAYNKTAFSQYVISQNTTLSFIGNYIWVLQTYNSVYNLNRPLTSFFTEPNATRIQQQGPFANNVAQNPQVLFNPNFRNGIINGTDTEFLNVLKDNDVFDWQPKVPTLLVHGRSDDFVIPLNSQSAFDAMRRRGATNVELSLVDGNHFTAVPSYILQMYSFFLKYNN
;
A
#
# COMPACT_ATOMS: atom_id res chain seq x y z
N MET A 1 -20.20 -41.08 108.58
CA MET A 1 -19.86 -39.67 108.32
C MET A 1 -18.68 -39.66 107.35
N TYR A 2 -18.88 -39.41 106.14
CA TYR A 2 -17.99 -38.74 105.20
C TYR A 2 -18.72 -38.67 103.84
N LYS A 3 -18.94 -37.50 103.38
CA LYS A 3 -19.59 -37.23 102.05
C LYS A 3 -18.52 -37.31 100.96
N ASN A 4 -18.71 -38.21 99.99
CA ASN A 4 -17.95 -38.20 98.74
C ASN A 4 -18.59 -37.26 97.73
N GLN A 5 -17.90 -36.24 97.27
CA GLN A 5 -18.29 -35.42 96.12
C GLN A 5 -17.69 -36.02 94.87
N PHE A 6 -18.55 -36.38 93.91
CA PHE A 6 -18.16 -36.76 92.54
C PHE A 6 -17.96 -35.50 91.69
N HIS A 7 -16.75 -35.34 91.16
CA HIS A 7 -16.48 -34.36 90.14
C HIS A 7 -16.88 -34.92 88.78
N LYS A 8 -17.83 -34.27 88.07
CA LYS A 8 -18.16 -34.55 86.70
C LYS A 8 -17.17 -33.83 85.79
N PHE A 9 -16.40 -34.59 85.02
CA PHE A 9 -15.64 -34.08 83.85
C PHE A 9 -16.58 -33.84 82.70
N VAL A 10 -16.68 -32.56 82.27
CA VAL A 10 -17.35 -32.17 81.05
C VAL A 10 -16.31 -32.26 79.93
N GLN A 11 -16.48 -33.18 79.01
CA GLN A 11 -15.71 -33.24 77.78
C GLN A 11 -16.32 -32.24 76.76
N LEU A 12 -15.50 -31.21 76.36
CA LEU A 12 -15.83 -30.31 75.30
C LEU A 12 -15.38 -30.91 73.96
N PRO A 13 -16.23 -31.02 72.93
CA PRO A 13 -15.75 -31.46 71.64
C PRO A 13 -15.04 -30.32 70.91
N VAL A 14 -13.78 -30.54 70.55
CA VAL A 14 -12.98 -29.65 69.67
C VAL A 14 -13.50 -29.81 68.23
N LEU A 15 -14.24 -28.83 67.76
CA LEU A 15 -14.62 -28.73 66.33
C LEU A 15 -13.40 -28.24 65.54
N PHE A 16 -12.83 -29.11 64.73
CA PHE A 16 -11.82 -28.77 63.69
C PHE A 16 -12.56 -28.07 62.55
N PHE A 17 -12.44 -26.74 62.41
CA PHE A 17 -12.87 -26.04 61.22
C PHE A 17 -11.78 -26.19 60.15
N VAL A 18 -12.01 -27.03 59.17
CA VAL A 18 -11.19 -27.06 57.91
C VAL A 18 -11.63 -25.91 57.03
N ALA A 19 -10.85 -24.86 57.04
CA ALA A 19 -11.03 -23.74 56.08
C ALA A 19 -10.56 -24.20 54.66
N VAL A 20 -11.48 -24.56 53.80
CA VAL A 20 -11.18 -24.81 52.40
C VAL A 20 -11.01 -23.44 51.72
N VAL A 21 -9.75 -23.03 51.52
CA VAL A 21 -9.43 -21.82 50.74
C VAL A 21 -9.60 -22.16 49.26
N PHE A 22 -10.71 -21.75 48.69
CA PHE A 22 -10.89 -21.76 47.23
C PHE A 22 -9.96 -20.68 46.62
N PHE A 23 -8.85 -21.11 46.05
CA PHE A 23 -8.12 -20.27 45.11
C PHE A 23 -8.97 -20.11 43.84
N ALA A 24 -9.79 -19.07 43.77
CA ALA A 24 -10.36 -18.62 42.52
C ALA A 24 -9.21 -18.08 41.66
N SER A 25 -8.65 -18.93 40.80
CA SER A 25 -7.76 -18.50 39.72
C SER A 25 -8.60 -17.68 38.76
N CYS A 26 -8.64 -16.35 38.96
CA CYS A 26 -9.08 -15.41 37.92
C CYS A 26 -8.04 -15.49 36.79
N SER A 27 -8.24 -16.38 35.81
CA SER A 27 -7.65 -16.17 34.49
C SER A 27 -8.27 -14.88 33.95
N LYS A 28 -7.52 -13.79 33.97
CA LYS A 28 -7.84 -12.62 33.16
C LYS A 28 -7.82 -13.07 31.71
N ASN A 29 -8.95 -13.50 31.20
CA ASN A 29 -9.19 -13.47 29.77
C ASN A 29 -9.15 -11.98 29.40
N THR A 30 -7.98 -11.50 28.99
CA THR A 30 -7.86 -10.20 28.31
C THR A 30 -8.52 -10.42 26.95
N GLU A 31 -9.83 -10.16 26.86
CA GLU A 31 -10.49 -10.05 25.56
C GLU A 31 -9.70 -9.03 24.74
N LEU A 32 -9.33 -9.44 23.53
CA LEU A 32 -8.68 -8.53 22.59
C LEU A 32 -9.65 -7.36 22.33
N PRO A 33 -9.16 -6.12 22.22
CA PRO A 33 -10.00 -5.00 21.89
C PRO A 33 -10.72 -5.26 20.56
N ALA A 34 -11.98 -4.84 20.45
CA ALA A 34 -12.76 -5.00 19.24
C ALA A 34 -12.01 -4.38 18.04
N PRO A 35 -11.94 -5.06 16.87
CA PRO A 35 -11.26 -4.54 15.70
C PRO A 35 -11.85 -3.20 15.26
N GLN A 36 -11.00 -2.23 15.01
CA GLN A 36 -11.40 -0.89 14.57
C GLN A 36 -11.49 -0.80 13.05
N TYR A 37 -10.54 -1.41 12.34
CA TYR A 37 -10.41 -1.39 10.87
C TYR A 37 -10.81 -2.69 10.22
N PHE A 38 -10.43 -3.81 10.77
CA PHE A 38 -10.74 -5.14 10.24
C PHE A 38 -12.24 -5.46 10.33
N VAL A 39 -12.83 -5.87 9.19
CA VAL A 39 -14.24 -6.25 9.11
C VAL A 39 -14.38 -7.76 8.95
N SER A 40 -13.74 -8.36 7.96
CA SER A 40 -13.81 -9.79 7.70
C SER A 40 -12.61 -10.31 6.93
N ALA A 41 -12.37 -11.63 7.04
CA ALA A 41 -11.38 -12.34 6.26
C ALA A 41 -12.00 -13.60 5.64
N THR A 42 -11.61 -13.88 4.39
CA THR A 42 -11.96 -15.12 3.70
C THR A 42 -10.70 -15.71 3.09
N GLN A 43 -10.37 -16.95 3.44
CA GLN A 43 -9.23 -17.61 2.78
C GLN A 43 -9.58 -17.91 1.32
N ILE A 44 -8.79 -17.36 0.40
CA ILE A 44 -8.98 -17.55 -1.04
C ILE A 44 -8.34 -18.88 -1.48
N THR A 45 -7.11 -19.12 -1.03
CA THR A 45 -6.32 -20.30 -1.43
C THR A 45 -5.17 -20.54 -0.48
N GLU A 46 -4.50 -21.68 -0.65
CA GLU A 46 -3.19 -21.97 -0.12
C GLU A 46 -2.29 -22.44 -1.27
N LEU A 47 -1.17 -21.78 -1.44
CA LEU A 47 -0.18 -22.11 -2.46
C LEU A 47 0.95 -22.91 -1.84
N SER A 48 1.23 -24.10 -2.39
CA SER A 48 2.46 -24.79 -2.06
C SER A 48 3.68 -24.06 -2.62
N LYS A 49 4.86 -24.32 -2.07
CA LYS A 49 6.14 -23.83 -2.62
C LYS A 49 6.24 -24.13 -4.13
N THR A 50 5.95 -25.37 -4.53
CA THR A 50 5.98 -25.79 -5.94
C THR A 50 5.02 -24.98 -6.82
N ALA A 51 3.84 -24.63 -6.32
CA ALA A 51 2.88 -23.81 -7.06
C ALA A 51 3.38 -22.36 -7.22
N ILE A 52 4.07 -21.80 -6.21
CA ILE A 52 4.69 -20.47 -6.29
C ILE A 52 5.82 -20.48 -7.31
N ASP A 53 6.71 -21.47 -7.23
CA ASP A 53 7.84 -21.62 -8.15
C ASP A 53 7.37 -21.76 -9.60
N ALA A 54 6.30 -22.54 -9.84
CA ALA A 54 5.72 -22.72 -11.18
C ALA A 54 5.11 -21.41 -11.75
N ARG A 55 4.52 -20.56 -10.91
CA ARG A 55 3.99 -19.24 -11.34
C ARG A 55 5.09 -18.29 -11.80
N LEU A 56 6.20 -18.28 -11.08
CA LEU A 56 7.33 -17.39 -11.38
C LEU A 56 8.20 -17.88 -12.52
N ASN A 57 8.21 -19.20 -12.76
CA ASN A 57 8.97 -19.88 -13.81
C ASN A 57 10.43 -19.38 -13.91
N ASN A 58 11.07 -19.15 -12.77
CA ASN A 58 12.42 -18.61 -12.68
C ASN A 58 13.22 -19.37 -11.60
N PRO A 59 14.36 -19.99 -11.95
CA PRO A 59 15.14 -20.81 -11.03
C PRO A 59 15.71 -20.01 -9.83
N ILE A 60 15.98 -18.71 -9.99
CA ILE A 60 16.50 -17.88 -8.90
C ILE A 60 15.42 -17.68 -7.85
N THR A 61 14.18 -17.35 -8.25
CA THR A 61 13.06 -17.16 -7.33
C THR A 61 12.66 -18.48 -6.67
N ALA A 62 12.70 -19.59 -7.40
CA ALA A 62 12.45 -20.93 -6.86
C ALA A 62 13.46 -21.30 -5.74
N ALA A 63 14.72 -20.92 -5.89
CA ALA A 63 15.74 -21.15 -4.85
C ALA A 63 15.51 -20.30 -3.57
N LEU A 64 14.82 -19.18 -3.68
CA LEU A 64 14.49 -18.30 -2.55
C LEU A 64 13.24 -18.76 -1.78
N SER A 65 12.26 -19.37 -2.45
CA SER A 65 11.02 -19.84 -1.84
C SER A 65 11.27 -20.88 -0.74
N LYS A 66 10.68 -20.65 0.43
CA LYS A 66 10.84 -21.52 1.62
C LYS A 66 9.53 -22.12 2.11
N PHE A 67 8.49 -21.31 2.18
CA PHE A 67 7.21 -21.65 2.82
C PHE A 67 6.07 -21.75 1.81
N SER A 68 5.06 -22.57 2.11
CA SER A 68 3.73 -22.45 1.53
C SER A 68 3.08 -21.14 2.02
N VAL A 69 2.09 -20.62 1.28
CA VAL A 69 1.48 -19.33 1.56
C VAL A 69 -0.03 -19.45 1.55
N LYS A 70 -0.68 -19.05 2.63
CA LYS A 70 -2.12 -18.85 2.70
C LYS A 70 -2.46 -17.44 2.24
N VAL A 71 -3.49 -17.33 1.39
CA VAL A 71 -3.94 -16.05 0.84
C VAL A 71 -5.36 -15.77 1.35
N TYR A 72 -5.55 -14.58 1.91
CA TYR A 72 -6.83 -14.15 2.46
C TYR A 72 -7.28 -12.86 1.78
N LYS A 73 -8.56 -12.80 1.34
CA LYS A 73 -9.23 -11.53 1.11
C LYS A 73 -9.56 -10.92 2.47
N ILE A 74 -9.20 -9.66 2.66
CA ILE A 74 -9.56 -8.86 3.82
C ILE A 74 -10.50 -7.75 3.39
N VAL A 75 -11.60 -7.57 4.13
CA VAL A 75 -12.47 -6.38 4.04
C VAL A 75 -12.16 -5.49 5.23
N TYR A 76 -12.00 -4.18 4.99
CA TYR A 76 -11.62 -3.22 6.01
C TYR A 76 -12.34 -1.88 5.83
N LYS A 77 -12.36 -1.09 6.92
CA LYS A 77 -12.91 0.28 6.93
C LYS A 77 -11.85 1.28 6.54
N THR A 78 -12.22 2.25 5.72
CA THR A 78 -11.38 3.38 5.30
C THR A 78 -12.25 4.58 4.95
N LYS A 79 -11.66 5.62 4.34
CA LYS A 79 -12.34 6.85 3.91
C LYS A 79 -12.30 7.00 2.40
N ASP A 80 -13.39 7.50 1.81
CA ASP A 80 -13.45 7.90 0.41
C ASP A 80 -12.78 9.28 0.16
N VAL A 81 -12.85 9.78 -1.08
CA VAL A 81 -12.30 11.08 -1.48
C VAL A 81 -12.92 12.26 -0.72
N ASN A 82 -14.15 12.12 -0.23
CA ASN A 82 -14.91 13.11 0.52
C ASN A 82 -14.82 12.91 2.04
N ASN A 83 -13.94 12.00 2.49
CA ASN A 83 -13.76 11.63 3.89
C ASN A 83 -14.97 10.91 4.53
N ASN A 84 -15.87 10.32 3.73
CA ASN A 84 -16.94 9.46 4.22
C ASN A 84 -16.42 8.05 4.54
N ASP A 85 -17.06 7.38 5.49
CA ASP A 85 -16.77 5.98 5.80
C ASP A 85 -17.15 5.08 4.63
N ILE A 86 -16.21 4.21 4.22
CA ILE A 86 -16.43 3.21 3.18
C ILE A 86 -15.71 1.91 3.56
N GLN A 87 -16.17 0.79 3.03
CA GLN A 87 -15.43 -0.47 3.07
C GLN A 87 -14.59 -0.61 1.80
N ALA A 88 -13.38 -1.10 1.98
CA ALA A 88 -12.47 -1.49 0.91
C ALA A 88 -11.95 -2.90 1.17
N SER A 89 -11.21 -3.45 0.21
CA SER A 89 -10.62 -4.78 0.33
C SER A 89 -9.15 -4.79 -0.09
N GLY A 90 -8.52 -5.92 0.18
CA GLY A 90 -7.16 -6.24 -0.20
C GLY A 90 -6.85 -7.70 0.08
N ALA A 91 -5.63 -8.11 -0.18
CA ALA A 91 -5.16 -9.45 0.11
C ALA A 91 -4.09 -9.44 1.21
N VAL A 92 -4.15 -10.44 2.10
CA VAL A 92 -3.07 -10.75 3.05
C VAL A 92 -2.49 -12.10 2.71
N PHE A 93 -1.17 -12.15 2.60
CA PHE A 93 -0.41 -13.36 2.32
C PHE A 93 0.37 -13.76 3.56
N VAL A 94 0.15 -14.97 4.04
CA VAL A 94 0.73 -15.47 5.29
C VAL A 94 1.55 -16.72 5.03
N PRO A 95 2.87 -16.72 5.31
CA PRO A 95 3.68 -17.93 5.20
C PRO A 95 3.24 -18.99 6.22
N THR A 96 3.32 -20.26 5.83
CA THR A 96 3.02 -21.38 6.74
C THR A 96 4.22 -21.68 7.62
N THR A 97 4.45 -20.85 8.65
CA THR A 97 5.49 -20.99 9.67
C THR A 97 4.99 -20.47 11.01
N SER A 98 5.59 -20.93 12.11
CA SER A 98 5.39 -20.42 13.47
C SER A 98 6.38 -19.31 13.86
N ASP A 99 7.34 -19.00 12.99
CA ASP A 99 8.37 -18.01 13.27
C ASP A 99 7.77 -16.60 13.38
N LYS A 100 8.50 -15.70 14.05
CA LYS A 100 8.18 -14.27 14.03
C LYS A 100 8.47 -13.69 12.64
N MET A 101 7.47 -13.10 12.02
CA MET A 101 7.55 -12.61 10.63
C MET A 101 7.50 -11.08 10.56
N ALA A 102 8.34 -10.51 9.73
CA ALA A 102 8.22 -9.09 9.38
C ALA A 102 7.03 -8.87 8.44
N LEU A 103 6.46 -7.67 8.51
CA LEU A 103 5.31 -7.25 7.68
C LEU A 103 5.79 -6.34 6.55
N ILE A 104 5.37 -6.65 5.32
CA ILE A 104 5.52 -5.77 4.17
C ILE A 104 4.15 -5.20 3.79
N SER A 105 4.02 -3.89 3.73
CA SER A 105 2.93 -3.25 3.01
C SER A 105 3.34 -3.09 1.55
N TYR A 106 2.63 -3.78 0.68
CA TYR A 106 2.92 -3.87 -0.74
C TYR A 106 1.88 -3.12 -1.55
N GLN A 107 2.29 -2.08 -2.25
CA GLN A 107 1.46 -1.24 -3.11
C GLN A 107 1.66 -1.66 -4.56
N HIS A 108 0.58 -2.18 -5.19
CA HIS A 108 0.59 -2.62 -6.58
C HIS A 108 0.65 -1.44 -7.57
N GLY A 109 1.12 -1.72 -8.78
CA GLY A 109 1.09 -0.80 -9.91
C GLY A 109 -0.30 -0.58 -10.49
N THR A 110 -0.40 0.14 -11.61
CA THR A 110 -1.68 0.40 -12.29
C THR A 110 -2.34 -0.90 -12.73
N LEU A 111 -3.60 -1.11 -12.33
CA LEU A 111 -4.40 -2.25 -12.78
C LEU A 111 -5.10 -1.92 -14.11
N ALA A 112 -5.10 -2.88 -15.03
CA ALA A 112 -5.84 -2.76 -16.28
C ALA A 112 -7.34 -3.06 -16.08
N SER A 113 -7.70 -3.82 -15.07
CA SER A 113 -9.08 -4.21 -14.78
C SER A 113 -9.30 -4.53 -13.30
N GLU A 114 -10.55 -4.48 -12.87
CA GLU A 114 -11.03 -4.91 -11.54
C GLU A 114 -10.58 -6.34 -11.19
N SER A 115 -10.51 -7.24 -12.18
CA SER A 115 -10.11 -8.63 -11.94
C SER A 115 -8.67 -8.81 -11.51
N GLU A 116 -7.81 -7.78 -11.68
CA GLU A 116 -6.41 -7.79 -11.28
C GLU A 116 -6.20 -7.35 -9.82
N ALA A 117 -7.24 -6.89 -9.14
CA ALA A 117 -7.16 -6.48 -7.76
C ALA A 117 -6.62 -7.60 -6.85
N PRO A 118 -5.74 -7.29 -5.89
CA PRO A 118 -5.15 -8.28 -4.99
C PRO A 118 -6.16 -9.20 -4.31
N SER A 119 -7.32 -8.71 -3.90
CA SER A 119 -8.36 -9.51 -3.24
C SER A 119 -9.03 -10.53 -4.18
N ASN A 120 -8.92 -10.37 -5.50
CA ASN A 120 -9.36 -11.35 -6.50
C ASN A 120 -8.29 -12.41 -6.76
N PHE A 121 -7.07 -12.17 -6.34
CA PHE A 121 -5.91 -13.04 -6.46
C PHE A 121 -5.71 -13.63 -7.87
N PRO A 122 -5.53 -12.80 -8.89
CA PRO A 122 -5.37 -13.24 -10.28
C PRO A 122 -4.06 -14.01 -10.47
N THR A 123 -4.09 -15.05 -11.34
CA THR A 123 -2.91 -15.91 -11.51
C THR A 123 -1.77 -15.22 -12.27
N ASN A 124 -2.09 -14.35 -13.22
CA ASN A 124 -1.14 -13.76 -14.17
C ASN A 124 -0.90 -12.25 -13.97
N ALA A 125 -1.49 -11.64 -12.94
CA ALA A 125 -1.25 -10.24 -12.61
C ALA A 125 -0.20 -10.10 -11.50
N GLU A 126 0.29 -8.89 -11.31
CA GLU A 126 1.32 -8.55 -10.33
C GLU A 126 1.03 -9.12 -8.93
N ALA A 127 -0.21 -8.97 -8.46
CA ALA A 127 -0.65 -9.47 -7.15
C ALA A 127 -0.61 -11.01 -7.02
N GLY A 128 -0.68 -11.74 -8.13
CA GLY A 128 -0.58 -13.21 -8.16
C GLY A 128 0.86 -13.72 -8.23
N LEU A 129 1.84 -12.86 -8.46
CA LEU A 129 3.24 -13.20 -8.68
C LEU A 129 4.16 -12.72 -7.54
N LEU A 130 4.23 -11.42 -7.30
CA LEU A 130 5.22 -10.84 -6.37
C LEU A 130 4.87 -11.03 -4.89
N PRO A 131 3.64 -10.74 -4.41
CA PRO A 131 3.28 -10.96 -3.01
C PRO A 131 3.44 -12.42 -2.54
N PRO A 132 3.03 -13.47 -3.31
CA PRO A 132 3.30 -14.86 -2.94
C PRO A 132 4.79 -15.18 -2.81
N LEU A 133 5.64 -14.63 -3.70
CA LEU A 133 7.09 -14.80 -3.61
C LEU A 133 7.61 -14.21 -2.29
N TYR A 134 7.30 -12.94 -2.00
CA TYR A 134 7.77 -12.29 -0.77
C TYR A 134 7.25 -12.99 0.48
N SER A 135 6.01 -13.46 0.44
CA SER A 135 5.46 -14.24 1.55
C SER A 135 6.19 -15.57 1.69
N SER A 136 6.49 -16.28 0.59
CA SER A 136 7.18 -17.58 0.64
C SER A 136 8.59 -17.51 1.22
N ILE A 137 9.22 -16.35 1.25
CA ILE A 137 10.54 -16.14 1.89
C ILE A 137 10.46 -15.71 3.35
N GLY A 138 9.25 -15.58 3.92
CA GLY A 138 9.04 -15.39 5.35
C GLY A 138 8.45 -14.04 5.76
N TYR A 139 7.82 -13.30 4.86
CA TYR A 139 7.13 -12.05 5.19
C TYR A 139 5.62 -12.24 5.16
N VAL A 140 4.91 -11.60 6.09
CA VAL A 140 3.48 -11.35 5.92
C VAL A 140 3.33 -10.17 4.98
N ILE A 141 2.46 -10.28 3.97
CA ILE A 141 2.23 -9.20 2.99
C ILE A 141 0.83 -8.65 3.16
N SER A 142 0.72 -7.33 3.25
CA SER A 142 -0.52 -6.55 3.22
C SER A 142 -0.61 -5.83 1.87
N ALA A 143 -1.55 -6.21 1.02
CA ALA A 143 -1.72 -5.67 -0.33
C ALA A 143 -3.14 -5.10 -0.50
N PRO A 144 -3.34 -3.76 -0.41
CA PRO A 144 -4.64 -3.13 -0.64
C PRO A 144 -5.05 -3.24 -2.11
N ASP A 145 -6.35 -3.27 -2.38
CA ASP A 145 -6.88 -3.14 -3.74
C ASP A 145 -6.88 -1.68 -4.23
N TYR A 146 -6.76 -0.72 -3.31
CA TYR A 146 -7.11 0.69 -3.42
C TYR A 146 -8.64 0.91 -3.57
N LEU A 147 -9.07 2.18 -3.47
CA LEU A 147 -10.47 2.54 -3.73
C LEU A 147 -10.82 2.38 -5.21
N GLY A 148 -12.06 2.00 -5.47
CA GLY A 148 -12.54 1.78 -6.83
C GLY A 148 -12.34 0.34 -7.33
N TYR A 149 -11.75 -0.51 -6.50
CA TYR A 149 -11.58 -1.95 -6.77
C TYR A 149 -12.10 -2.79 -5.61
N GLY A 150 -12.30 -4.09 -5.85
CA GLY A 150 -12.75 -5.05 -4.86
C GLY A 150 -14.05 -4.64 -4.19
N GLU A 151 -14.05 -4.50 -2.86
CA GLU A 151 -15.25 -4.14 -2.09
C GLU A 151 -15.73 -2.71 -2.35
N SER A 152 -14.87 -1.82 -2.83
CA SER A 152 -15.20 -0.43 -3.15
C SER A 152 -15.43 -0.16 -4.65
N LYS A 153 -15.60 -1.17 -5.48
CA LYS A 153 -15.73 -1.06 -6.95
C LYS A 153 -16.92 -0.23 -7.46
N GLN A 154 -17.87 0.11 -6.59
CA GLN A 154 -19.01 0.97 -6.90
C GLN A 154 -18.65 2.45 -7.06
N ILE A 155 -17.46 2.85 -6.67
CA ILE A 155 -16.94 4.21 -6.88
C ILE A 155 -15.80 4.20 -7.90
N PRO A 156 -15.58 5.31 -8.64
CA PRO A 156 -14.43 5.42 -9.53
C PRO A 156 -13.11 5.29 -8.77
N HIS A 157 -12.11 4.62 -9.36
CA HIS A 157 -10.76 4.60 -8.81
C HIS A 157 -10.14 6.01 -8.86
N PRO A 158 -9.73 6.60 -7.70
CA PRO A 158 -9.08 7.91 -7.65
C PRO A 158 -7.61 7.80 -8.03
N TYR A 159 -7.36 7.52 -9.32
CA TYR A 159 -6.06 7.21 -9.89
C TYR A 159 -5.01 8.28 -9.58
N GLU A 160 -3.89 7.88 -9.01
CA GLU A 160 -2.76 8.74 -8.62
C GLU A 160 -3.11 9.87 -7.62
N HIS A 161 -4.24 9.79 -6.93
CA HIS A 161 -4.59 10.73 -5.86
C HIS A 161 -3.88 10.33 -4.56
N ARG A 162 -2.86 11.12 -4.15
CA ARG A 162 -1.93 10.79 -3.06
C ARG A 162 -2.64 10.43 -1.74
N LYS A 163 -3.68 11.21 -1.38
CA LYS A 163 -4.36 11.05 -0.08
C LYS A 163 -5.07 9.70 0.02
N THR A 164 -5.88 9.33 -0.98
CA THR A 164 -6.64 8.08 -0.94
C THR A 164 -5.77 6.84 -1.12
N MET A 165 -4.68 6.92 -1.92
CA MET A 165 -3.71 5.84 -1.99
C MET A 165 -3.03 5.61 -0.62
N ALA A 166 -2.64 6.68 0.07
CA ALA A 166 -2.03 6.58 1.39
C ALA A 166 -3.01 6.06 2.44
N THR A 167 -4.21 6.66 2.56
CA THR A 167 -5.18 6.26 3.61
C THR A 167 -5.67 4.84 3.42
N ALA A 168 -6.02 4.43 2.19
CA ALA A 168 -6.44 3.05 1.92
C ALA A 168 -5.34 2.03 2.26
N SER A 169 -4.08 2.34 1.96
CA SER A 169 -2.94 1.47 2.27
C SER A 169 -2.65 1.40 3.77
N ILE A 170 -2.73 2.52 4.49
CA ILE A 170 -2.53 2.58 5.95
C ILE A 170 -3.64 1.82 6.67
N ASP A 171 -4.90 2.00 6.26
CA ASP A 171 -6.04 1.33 6.90
C ASP A 171 -6.05 -0.18 6.61
N MET A 172 -5.64 -0.61 5.40
CA MET A 172 -5.38 -2.03 5.10
C MET A 172 -4.28 -2.60 6.00
N LEU A 173 -3.22 -1.83 6.25
CA LEU A 173 -2.14 -2.27 7.15
C LEU A 173 -2.63 -2.42 8.60
N ARG A 174 -3.48 -1.50 9.09
CA ARG A 174 -4.15 -1.59 10.40
C ARG A 174 -5.00 -2.87 10.48
N ALA A 175 -5.86 -3.07 9.48
CA ALA A 175 -6.70 -4.26 9.40
C ALA A 175 -5.88 -5.56 9.31
N THR A 176 -4.76 -5.54 8.59
CA THR A 176 -3.83 -6.68 8.52
C THR A 176 -3.25 -7.02 9.90
N LYS A 177 -2.85 -6.02 10.69
CA LYS A 177 -2.35 -6.24 12.06
C LYS A 177 -3.44 -6.80 12.98
N GLU A 178 -4.66 -6.24 12.92
CA GLU A 178 -5.82 -6.75 13.68
C GLU A 178 -6.19 -8.18 13.28
N PHE A 179 -6.18 -8.49 11.98
CA PHE A 179 -6.36 -9.85 11.46
C PHE A 179 -5.28 -10.79 11.99
N CYS A 180 -4.01 -10.46 11.87
CA CYS A 180 -2.91 -11.28 12.35
C CYS A 180 -3.04 -11.56 13.86
N GLN A 181 -3.39 -10.55 14.65
CA GLN A 181 -3.61 -10.69 16.07
C GLN A 181 -4.77 -11.65 16.37
N SER A 182 -5.90 -11.53 15.65
CA SER A 182 -7.07 -12.40 15.83
C SER A 182 -6.80 -13.87 15.47
N GLN A 183 -5.87 -14.11 14.53
CA GLN A 183 -5.50 -15.45 14.06
C GLN A 183 -4.26 -16.02 14.79
N GLY A 184 -3.68 -15.31 15.76
CA GLY A 184 -2.47 -15.72 16.43
C GLY A 184 -1.23 -15.78 15.54
N ILE A 185 -1.23 -15.00 14.43
CA ILE A 185 -0.09 -14.89 13.51
C ILE A 185 0.99 -14.02 14.16
N ASN A 186 2.18 -14.56 14.30
CA ASN A 186 3.26 -13.96 15.07
C ASN A 186 4.04 -12.92 14.25
N LEU A 187 3.64 -11.63 14.33
CA LEU A 187 4.36 -10.54 13.69
C LEU A 187 5.53 -10.04 14.54
N SER A 188 6.66 -9.73 13.89
CA SER A 188 7.74 -8.95 14.48
C SER A 188 7.42 -7.45 14.47
N GLU A 189 8.29 -6.64 15.07
CA GLU A 189 8.15 -5.18 15.03
C GLU A 189 8.62 -4.56 13.69
N LYS A 190 9.16 -5.38 12.78
CA LYS A 190 9.72 -4.92 11.51
C LYS A 190 8.59 -4.67 10.51
N LEU A 191 8.55 -3.45 9.96
CA LEU A 191 7.60 -3.01 8.96
C LEU A 191 8.33 -2.43 7.76
N PHE A 192 8.07 -2.99 6.59
CA PHE A 192 8.63 -2.54 5.33
C PHE A 192 7.54 -2.02 4.40
N LEU A 193 7.86 -1.02 3.59
CA LEU A 193 6.94 -0.46 2.58
C LEU A 193 7.56 -0.60 1.20
N THR A 194 6.78 -1.04 0.21
CA THR A 194 7.29 -1.16 -1.16
C THR A 194 6.18 -1.11 -2.21
N GLY A 195 6.52 -0.64 -3.40
CA GLY A 195 5.66 -0.60 -4.58
C GLY A 195 6.37 -0.03 -5.80
N TYR A 196 5.85 -0.32 -6.97
CA TYR A 196 6.39 0.10 -8.26
C TYR A 196 5.36 0.88 -9.07
N SER A 197 5.78 1.85 -9.89
CA SER A 197 4.89 2.67 -10.73
C SER A 197 3.86 3.43 -9.88
N GLN A 198 2.54 3.28 -10.11
CA GLN A 198 1.50 3.78 -9.21
C GLN A 198 1.76 3.32 -7.76
N GLY A 199 2.19 2.07 -7.58
CA GLY A 199 2.58 1.55 -6.27
C GLY A 199 3.76 2.28 -5.65
N GLY A 200 4.71 2.77 -6.45
CA GLY A 200 5.79 3.64 -6.00
C GLY A 200 5.25 4.97 -5.47
N SER A 201 4.34 5.61 -6.22
CA SER A 201 3.64 6.83 -5.79
C SER A 201 2.84 6.61 -4.50
N ALA A 202 2.12 5.50 -4.41
CA ALA A 202 1.34 5.12 -3.23
C ALA A 202 2.24 4.88 -2.01
N THR A 203 3.37 4.18 -2.21
CA THR A 203 4.35 3.92 -1.14
C THR A 203 4.95 5.21 -0.59
N MET A 204 5.34 6.15 -1.45
CA MET A 204 5.87 7.45 -1.01
C MET A 204 4.80 8.27 -0.29
N SER A 205 3.58 8.29 -0.82
CA SER A 205 2.45 8.97 -0.19
C SER A 205 2.14 8.38 1.20
N MET A 206 2.13 7.06 1.31
CA MET A 206 1.93 6.32 2.55
C MET A 206 3.04 6.60 3.55
N GLN A 207 4.32 6.46 3.16
CA GLN A 207 5.46 6.70 4.06
C GLN A 207 5.44 8.14 4.60
N LYS A 208 5.26 9.13 3.71
CA LYS A 208 5.18 10.53 4.10
C LYS A 208 4.08 10.77 5.12
N MET A 209 2.86 10.29 4.87
CA MET A 209 1.73 10.42 5.80
C MET A 209 2.00 9.71 7.13
N MET A 210 2.54 8.49 7.12
CA MET A 210 2.86 7.75 8.35
C MET A 210 3.92 8.47 9.20
N GLU A 211 4.96 9.03 8.59
CA GLU A 211 6.02 9.72 9.33
C GLU A 211 5.60 11.11 9.83
N GLU A 212 4.73 11.82 9.11
CA GLU A 212 4.25 13.15 9.47
C GLU A 212 3.05 13.12 10.44
N GLU A 213 2.10 12.18 10.24
CA GLU A 213 0.82 12.18 10.96
C GLU A 213 0.66 11.01 11.95
N PHE A 214 1.32 9.85 11.69
CA PHE A 214 1.13 8.61 12.45
C PHE A 214 2.44 8.03 13.02
N SER A 215 3.45 8.86 13.27
CA SER A 215 4.77 8.43 13.73
C SER A 215 4.78 7.74 15.10
N THR A 216 3.76 7.95 15.91
CA THR A 216 3.58 7.25 17.20
C THR A 216 2.93 5.86 17.04
N GLU A 217 2.16 5.65 15.99
CA GLU A 217 1.46 4.39 15.70
C GLU A 217 2.35 3.41 14.92
N PHE A 218 3.12 3.92 13.96
CA PHE A 218 3.92 3.10 13.05
C PHE A 218 5.41 3.37 13.19
N LYS A 219 6.18 2.29 13.33
CA LYS A 219 7.64 2.31 13.25
C LYS A 219 8.06 1.61 11.96
N ILE A 220 8.23 2.41 10.90
CA ILE A 220 8.72 1.88 9.62
C ILE A 220 10.18 1.48 9.77
N THR A 221 10.55 0.29 9.31
CA THR A 221 11.93 -0.20 9.34
C THR A 221 12.73 0.31 8.16
N ALA A 222 12.19 0.16 6.95
CA ALA A 222 12.75 0.69 5.72
C ALA A 222 11.68 0.74 4.62
N SER A 223 11.94 1.54 3.57
CA SER A 223 11.04 1.69 2.44
C SER A 223 11.81 1.63 1.13
N VAL A 224 11.27 0.93 0.13
CA VAL A 224 11.81 0.88 -1.23
C VAL A 224 10.68 1.15 -2.20
N MET A 225 10.86 2.13 -3.07
CA MET A 225 9.86 2.49 -4.07
C MET A 225 10.48 2.67 -5.45
N GLY A 226 9.84 2.11 -6.46
CA GLY A 226 10.33 2.15 -7.83
C GLY A 226 9.46 2.98 -8.75
N ALA A 227 10.09 3.75 -9.61
CA ALA A 227 9.51 4.42 -10.80
C ALA A 227 8.15 5.09 -10.57
N GLY A 228 7.93 5.72 -9.41
CA GLY A 228 6.67 6.42 -9.10
C GLY A 228 6.68 7.87 -9.59
N ALA A 229 5.47 8.39 -9.83
CA ALA A 229 5.28 9.78 -10.23
C ALA A 229 5.21 10.67 -8.97
N TYR A 230 6.35 11.04 -8.42
CA TYR A 230 6.46 11.75 -7.14
C TYR A 230 6.31 13.27 -7.25
N ASN A 231 6.75 13.84 -8.38
CA ASN A 231 6.67 15.27 -8.70
C ASN A 231 5.65 15.47 -9.83
N LYS A 232 4.36 15.46 -9.47
CA LYS A 232 3.24 15.58 -10.41
C LYS A 232 3.30 16.88 -11.21
N THR A 233 3.71 17.97 -10.55
CA THR A 233 3.82 19.29 -11.17
C THR A 233 4.84 19.28 -12.31
N ALA A 234 6.09 18.91 -12.02
CA ALA A 234 7.14 18.90 -13.05
C ALA A 234 6.90 17.82 -14.10
N PHE A 235 6.35 16.66 -13.71
CA PHE A 235 6.03 15.59 -14.65
C PHE A 235 4.90 15.99 -15.61
N SER A 236 3.85 16.66 -15.12
CA SER A 236 2.76 17.17 -15.99
C SER A 236 3.27 18.24 -16.95
N GLN A 237 4.13 19.16 -16.48
CA GLN A 237 4.78 20.15 -17.35
C GLN A 237 5.63 19.50 -18.44
N TYR A 238 6.39 18.46 -18.10
CA TYR A 238 7.16 17.67 -19.06
C TYR A 238 6.23 17.02 -20.10
N VAL A 239 5.23 16.25 -19.68
CA VAL A 239 4.30 15.56 -20.59
C VAL A 239 3.62 16.52 -21.55
N ILE A 240 3.08 17.62 -21.02
CA ILE A 240 2.26 18.56 -21.83
C ILE A 240 3.14 19.39 -22.80
N SER A 241 4.46 19.50 -22.54
CA SER A 241 5.40 20.19 -23.39
C SER A 241 5.90 19.36 -24.58
N GLN A 242 5.73 18.03 -24.54
CA GLN A 242 6.24 17.14 -25.60
C GLN A 242 5.57 17.40 -26.95
N ASN A 243 6.36 17.21 -28.01
CA ASN A 243 5.91 17.35 -29.41
C ASN A 243 6.10 16.05 -30.21
N THR A 244 6.07 14.91 -29.51
CA THR A 244 6.21 13.57 -30.06
C THR A 244 5.08 12.69 -29.55
N THR A 245 4.88 11.53 -30.18
CA THR A 245 3.93 10.53 -29.72
C THR A 245 4.35 9.98 -28.36
N LEU A 246 3.42 9.93 -27.39
CA LEU A 246 3.59 9.32 -26.10
C LEU A 246 2.75 8.04 -25.99
N SER A 247 3.39 6.92 -25.70
CA SER A 247 2.74 5.60 -25.70
C SER A 247 1.71 5.44 -24.57
N PHE A 248 1.82 6.22 -23.48
CA PHE A 248 1.00 6.05 -22.27
C PHE A 248 0.02 7.20 -22.05
N ILE A 249 -0.43 7.84 -23.15
CA ILE A 249 -1.27 9.04 -23.08
C ILE A 249 -2.59 8.80 -22.31
N GLY A 250 -3.16 7.60 -22.38
CA GLY A 250 -4.38 7.24 -21.66
C GLY A 250 -4.23 7.36 -20.14
N ASN A 251 -3.07 7.02 -19.59
CA ASN A 251 -2.79 7.16 -18.16
C ASN A 251 -2.73 8.63 -17.74
N TYR A 252 -2.16 9.50 -18.58
CA TYR A 252 -2.12 10.94 -18.28
C TYR A 252 -3.50 11.56 -18.39
N ILE A 253 -4.34 11.13 -19.35
CA ILE A 253 -5.76 11.51 -19.45
C ILE A 253 -6.50 11.08 -18.17
N TRP A 254 -6.26 9.87 -17.69
CA TRP A 254 -6.91 9.35 -16.48
C TRP A 254 -6.59 10.20 -15.25
N VAL A 255 -5.33 10.60 -15.05
CA VAL A 255 -4.95 11.54 -13.98
C VAL A 255 -5.73 12.84 -14.08
N LEU A 256 -5.83 13.44 -15.27
CA LEU A 256 -6.56 14.71 -15.47
C LEU A 256 -8.05 14.57 -15.15
N GLN A 257 -8.71 13.50 -15.62
CA GLN A 257 -10.11 13.23 -15.30
C GLN A 257 -10.32 13.00 -13.81
N THR A 258 -9.42 12.23 -13.17
CA THR A 258 -9.46 11.97 -11.73
C THR A 258 -9.35 13.26 -10.94
N TYR A 259 -8.38 14.09 -11.26
CA TYR A 259 -8.17 15.34 -10.54
C TYR A 259 -9.32 16.34 -10.77
N ASN A 260 -9.84 16.43 -12.01
CA ASN A 260 -11.02 17.23 -12.29
C ASN A 260 -12.23 16.84 -11.42
N SER A 261 -12.43 15.54 -11.19
CA SER A 261 -13.52 15.00 -10.37
C SER A 261 -13.24 15.13 -8.87
N VAL A 262 -12.10 14.62 -8.39
CA VAL A 262 -11.76 14.55 -6.95
C VAL A 262 -11.69 15.93 -6.31
N TYR A 263 -11.18 16.93 -7.05
CA TYR A 263 -11.06 18.30 -6.56
C TYR A 263 -12.28 19.18 -6.93
N ASN A 264 -13.34 18.58 -7.49
CA ASN A 264 -14.57 19.27 -7.87
C ASN A 264 -14.34 20.50 -8.78
N LEU A 265 -13.35 20.42 -9.68
CA LEU A 265 -13.07 21.52 -10.62
C LEU A 265 -14.21 21.67 -11.62
N ASN A 266 -14.87 20.57 -11.96
CA ASN A 266 -16.05 20.52 -12.85
C ASN A 266 -15.81 21.18 -14.23
N ARG A 267 -14.56 21.17 -14.70
CA ARG A 267 -14.21 21.71 -16.00
C ARG A 267 -14.71 20.79 -17.12
N PRO A 268 -15.30 21.32 -18.20
CA PRO A 268 -15.64 20.49 -19.36
C PRO A 268 -14.38 19.93 -20.01
N LEU A 269 -14.44 18.70 -20.56
CA LEU A 269 -13.26 18.05 -21.14
C LEU A 269 -12.65 18.85 -22.31
N THR A 270 -13.42 19.68 -22.99
CA THR A 270 -12.94 20.63 -24.02
C THR A 270 -11.99 21.70 -23.46
N SER A 271 -12.00 21.93 -22.13
CA SER A 271 -11.00 22.82 -21.51
C SER A 271 -9.62 22.17 -21.42
N PHE A 272 -9.55 20.84 -21.35
CA PHE A 272 -8.30 20.08 -21.29
C PHE A 272 -7.85 19.59 -22.68
N PHE A 273 -8.80 19.17 -23.53
CA PHE A 273 -8.51 18.48 -24.78
C PHE A 273 -9.14 19.20 -25.99
N THR A 274 -8.51 19.05 -27.14
CA THR A 274 -9.05 19.51 -28.41
C THR A 274 -10.19 18.62 -28.91
N GLU A 275 -11.07 19.10 -29.75
CA GLU A 275 -11.99 18.26 -30.51
C GLU A 275 -11.27 17.61 -31.71
N PRO A 276 -11.59 16.37 -32.08
CA PRO A 276 -12.65 15.51 -31.53
C PRO A 276 -12.18 14.64 -30.35
N ASN A 277 -10.98 14.88 -29.76
CA ASN A 277 -10.43 14.07 -28.66
C ASN A 277 -11.30 14.18 -27.40
N ALA A 278 -11.76 15.40 -27.05
CA ALA A 278 -12.60 15.63 -25.88
C ALA A 278 -13.89 14.80 -25.95
N THR A 279 -14.58 14.81 -27.10
CA THR A 279 -15.78 13.99 -27.33
C THR A 279 -15.51 12.49 -27.20
N ARG A 280 -14.42 11.98 -27.77
CA ARG A 280 -14.05 10.56 -27.66
C ARG A 280 -13.76 10.15 -26.22
N ILE A 281 -13.00 10.96 -25.49
CA ILE A 281 -12.67 10.73 -24.07
C ILE A 281 -13.95 10.77 -23.21
N GLN A 282 -14.87 11.70 -23.49
CA GLN A 282 -16.17 11.76 -22.81
C GLN A 282 -17.00 10.48 -22.98
N GLN A 283 -16.96 9.88 -24.16
CA GLN A 283 -17.76 8.69 -24.51
C GLN A 283 -17.14 7.37 -24.09
N GLN A 284 -15.81 7.26 -24.10
CA GLN A 284 -15.08 5.99 -23.98
C GLN A 284 -14.12 5.96 -22.79
N GLY A 285 -13.98 7.07 -22.05
CA GLY A 285 -13.04 7.16 -20.92
C GLY A 285 -11.59 7.47 -21.34
N PRO A 286 -10.65 7.35 -20.40
CA PRO A 286 -9.26 7.79 -20.60
C PRO A 286 -8.49 6.98 -21.65
N PHE A 287 -8.88 5.76 -21.91
CA PHE A 287 -8.27 4.86 -22.89
C PHE A 287 -9.06 4.81 -24.20
N ALA A 288 -9.76 5.92 -24.54
CA ALA A 288 -10.56 6.05 -25.75
C ALA A 288 -9.73 5.77 -27.01
N ASN A 289 -10.34 5.05 -27.96
CA ASN A 289 -9.71 4.78 -29.26
C ASN A 289 -9.59 6.05 -30.09
N ASN A 290 -8.56 6.10 -30.94
CA ASN A 290 -8.32 7.19 -31.91
C ASN A 290 -8.18 8.58 -31.28
N VAL A 291 -7.72 8.69 -30.03
CA VAL A 291 -7.25 9.94 -29.47
C VAL A 291 -5.83 10.25 -29.92
N ALA A 292 -5.52 11.52 -30.08
CA ALA A 292 -4.17 11.94 -30.46
C ALA A 292 -3.15 11.54 -29.38
N GLN A 293 -2.06 10.90 -29.82
CA GLN A 293 -0.96 10.49 -28.93
C GLN A 293 0.10 11.60 -28.76
N ASN A 294 0.04 12.65 -29.59
CA ASN A 294 0.93 13.81 -29.48
C ASN A 294 0.28 14.88 -28.59
N PRO A 295 0.91 15.28 -27.49
CA PRO A 295 0.36 16.29 -26.56
C PRO A 295 0.02 17.63 -27.21
N GLN A 296 0.78 18.05 -28.24
CA GLN A 296 0.49 19.29 -28.98
C GLN A 296 -0.85 19.25 -29.72
N VAL A 297 -1.28 18.05 -30.13
CA VAL A 297 -2.54 17.83 -30.85
C VAL A 297 -3.68 17.50 -29.87
N LEU A 298 -3.35 16.77 -28.80
CA LEU A 298 -4.33 16.31 -27.82
C LEU A 298 -4.85 17.44 -26.93
N PHE A 299 -3.92 18.19 -26.30
CA PHE A 299 -4.27 19.15 -25.27
C PHE A 299 -4.74 20.49 -25.86
N ASN A 300 -5.80 21.06 -25.25
CA ASN A 300 -6.25 22.40 -25.56
C ASN A 300 -5.09 23.40 -25.36
N PRO A 301 -4.80 24.26 -26.35
CA PRO A 301 -3.69 25.21 -26.28
C PRO A 301 -3.70 26.12 -25.04
N ASN A 302 -4.89 26.57 -24.60
CA ASN A 302 -4.99 27.41 -23.40
C ASN A 302 -4.61 26.65 -22.13
N PHE A 303 -5.08 25.40 -21.97
CA PHE A 303 -4.69 24.55 -20.86
C PHE A 303 -3.19 24.27 -20.89
N ARG A 304 -2.67 23.84 -22.04
CA ARG A 304 -1.25 23.57 -22.21
C ARG A 304 -0.38 24.78 -21.84
N ASN A 305 -0.69 25.93 -22.38
CA ASN A 305 0.05 27.18 -22.10
C ASN A 305 -0.13 27.61 -20.62
N GLY A 306 -1.31 27.39 -20.04
CA GLY A 306 -1.60 27.68 -18.64
C GLY A 306 -0.70 26.87 -17.69
N ILE A 307 -0.50 25.58 -17.98
CA ILE A 307 0.39 24.71 -17.19
C ILE A 307 1.87 25.05 -17.39
N ILE A 308 2.30 25.27 -18.64
CA ILE A 308 3.71 25.58 -18.97
C ILE A 308 4.11 26.93 -18.38
N ASN A 309 3.27 27.96 -18.54
CA ASN A 309 3.58 29.33 -18.13
C ASN A 309 3.19 29.63 -16.67
N GLY A 310 2.60 28.67 -15.96
CA GLY A 310 2.23 28.84 -14.55
C GLY A 310 0.96 29.68 -14.34
N THR A 311 0.13 29.90 -15.37
CA THR A 311 -1.04 30.78 -15.31
C THR A 311 -2.35 30.04 -14.99
N ASP A 312 -2.44 28.73 -15.20
CA ASP A 312 -3.55 27.89 -14.70
C ASP A 312 -3.31 27.53 -13.23
N THR A 313 -3.41 28.51 -12.36
CA THR A 313 -3.10 28.38 -10.94
C THR A 313 -4.00 27.39 -10.21
N GLU A 314 -5.27 27.26 -10.63
CA GLU A 314 -6.21 26.32 -10.03
C GLU A 314 -5.73 24.88 -10.25
N PHE A 315 -5.45 24.47 -11.49
CA PHE A 315 -4.97 23.11 -11.78
C PHE A 315 -3.57 22.86 -11.26
N LEU A 316 -2.68 23.86 -11.29
CA LEU A 316 -1.36 23.76 -10.71
C LEU A 316 -1.38 23.53 -9.18
N ASN A 317 -2.35 24.10 -8.47
CA ASN A 317 -2.54 23.82 -7.03
C ASN A 317 -2.96 22.38 -6.80
N VAL A 318 -3.80 21.80 -7.66
CA VAL A 318 -4.17 20.38 -7.62
C VAL A 318 -2.94 19.48 -7.83
N LEU A 319 -2.11 19.80 -8.82
CA LEU A 319 -0.85 19.06 -9.06
C LEU A 319 0.06 19.13 -7.83
N LYS A 320 0.26 20.33 -7.26
CA LYS A 320 1.08 20.55 -6.05
C LYS A 320 0.54 19.80 -4.84
N ASP A 321 -0.78 19.71 -4.66
CA ASP A 321 -1.35 18.91 -3.58
C ASP A 321 -1.02 17.42 -3.74
N ASN A 322 -0.82 16.94 -4.97
CA ASN A 322 -0.44 15.56 -5.25
C ASN A 322 1.10 15.35 -5.35
N ASP A 323 1.90 16.40 -5.18
CA ASP A 323 3.36 16.29 -5.07
C ASP A 323 3.73 15.65 -3.72
N VAL A 324 4.54 14.58 -3.78
CA VAL A 324 5.00 13.84 -2.59
C VAL A 324 6.53 13.76 -2.50
N PHE A 325 7.23 14.50 -3.32
CA PHE A 325 8.69 14.42 -3.49
C PHE A 325 9.49 15.27 -2.49
N ASP A 326 8.93 16.40 -2.02
CA ASP A 326 9.67 17.43 -1.26
C ASP A 326 9.38 17.35 0.24
N TRP A 327 10.07 16.43 0.94
CA TRP A 327 10.00 16.23 2.39
C TRP A 327 11.28 15.56 2.91
N GLN A 328 11.40 15.33 4.24
CA GLN A 328 12.55 14.69 4.86
C GLN A 328 12.16 13.32 5.44
N PRO A 329 12.39 12.20 4.72
CA PRO A 329 12.22 10.86 5.29
C PRO A 329 13.17 10.63 6.47
N LYS A 330 12.65 9.98 7.52
CA LYS A 330 13.39 9.68 8.75
C LYS A 330 13.94 8.25 8.76
N VAL A 331 13.35 7.36 7.95
CA VAL A 331 13.76 5.95 7.87
C VAL A 331 14.59 5.68 6.60
N PRO A 332 15.40 4.60 6.57
CA PRO A 332 16.11 4.20 5.37
C PRO A 332 15.16 4.07 4.18
N THR A 333 15.45 4.81 3.12
CA THR A 333 14.59 4.91 1.93
C THR A 333 15.42 4.74 0.66
N LEU A 334 15.03 3.81 -0.21
CA LEU A 334 15.67 3.57 -1.51
C LEU A 334 14.69 3.88 -2.64
N LEU A 335 15.11 4.74 -3.55
CA LEU A 335 14.43 5.04 -4.82
C LEU A 335 15.12 4.26 -5.94
N VAL A 336 14.37 3.46 -6.71
CA VAL A 336 14.90 2.71 -7.86
C VAL A 336 14.17 3.16 -9.12
N HIS A 337 14.92 3.46 -10.21
CA HIS A 337 14.31 3.93 -11.46
C HIS A 337 15.08 3.46 -12.69
N GLY A 338 14.37 3.06 -13.75
CA GLY A 338 14.96 2.75 -15.04
C GLY A 338 15.48 4.00 -15.74
N ARG A 339 16.74 4.00 -16.22
CA ARG A 339 17.37 5.16 -16.89
C ARG A 339 16.63 5.57 -18.15
N SER A 340 16.04 4.62 -18.86
CA SER A 340 15.33 4.82 -20.13
C SER A 340 13.83 4.74 -19.97
N ASP A 341 13.31 5.00 -18.76
CA ASP A 341 11.87 5.01 -18.49
C ASP A 341 11.21 6.17 -19.23
N ASP A 342 10.34 5.83 -20.18
CA ASP A 342 9.59 6.75 -21.03
C ASP A 342 8.10 6.86 -20.64
N PHE A 343 7.68 6.09 -19.64
CA PHE A 343 6.34 6.16 -19.06
C PHE A 343 6.30 7.10 -17.84
N VAL A 344 7.01 6.74 -16.78
CA VAL A 344 7.25 7.60 -15.63
C VAL A 344 8.73 8.00 -15.65
N ILE A 345 9.02 9.16 -16.21
CA ILE A 345 10.41 9.56 -16.48
C ILE A 345 11.26 9.68 -15.20
N PRO A 346 12.58 9.40 -15.26
CA PRO A 346 13.49 9.42 -14.11
C PRO A 346 13.56 10.75 -13.37
N LEU A 347 13.11 11.85 -13.99
CA LEU A 347 12.95 13.16 -13.35
C LEU A 347 12.22 13.06 -12.01
N ASN A 348 11.24 12.16 -11.88
CA ASN A 348 10.47 11.98 -10.65
C ASN A 348 11.33 11.52 -9.48
N SER A 349 12.10 10.45 -9.66
CA SER A 349 13.02 9.94 -8.63
C SER A 349 14.18 10.87 -8.37
N GLN A 350 14.72 11.52 -9.41
CA GLN A 350 15.80 12.50 -9.25
C GLN A 350 15.32 13.72 -8.45
N SER A 351 14.14 14.28 -8.80
CA SER A 351 13.54 15.40 -8.07
C SER A 351 13.31 15.07 -6.60
N ALA A 352 12.80 13.85 -6.32
CA ALA A 352 12.56 13.40 -4.95
C ALA A 352 13.86 13.27 -4.18
N PHE A 353 14.84 12.59 -4.72
CA PHE A 353 16.16 12.43 -4.09
C PHE A 353 16.80 13.79 -3.78
N ASP A 354 16.85 14.70 -4.76
CA ASP A 354 17.47 16.02 -4.60
C ASP A 354 16.74 16.87 -3.56
N ALA A 355 15.40 16.84 -3.55
CA ALA A 355 14.60 17.58 -2.58
C ALA A 355 14.79 17.03 -1.16
N MET A 356 14.72 15.71 -0.98
CA MET A 356 14.94 15.05 0.31
C MET A 356 16.35 15.33 0.86
N ARG A 357 17.37 15.28 -0.01
CA ARG A 357 18.75 15.63 0.36
C ARG A 357 18.90 17.10 0.75
N ARG A 358 18.28 18.04 0.04
CA ARG A 358 18.25 19.47 0.40
C ARG A 358 17.57 19.72 1.75
N ARG A 359 16.58 18.90 2.13
CA ARG A 359 15.93 18.95 3.45
C ARG A 359 16.75 18.27 4.56
N GLY A 360 17.94 17.77 4.25
CA GLY A 360 18.85 17.18 5.23
C GLY A 360 18.68 15.66 5.44
N ALA A 361 17.92 14.95 4.59
CA ALA A 361 17.85 13.50 4.68
C ALA A 361 19.20 12.88 4.36
N THR A 362 19.76 12.06 5.26
CA THR A 362 21.04 11.34 5.07
C THR A 362 20.85 9.87 4.72
N ASN A 363 19.64 9.37 4.90
CA ASN A 363 19.21 7.97 4.82
C ASN A 363 18.42 7.65 3.54
N VAL A 364 18.53 8.49 2.51
CA VAL A 364 17.90 8.29 1.19
C VAL A 364 18.96 7.93 0.17
N GLU A 365 18.70 6.88 -0.58
CA GLU A 365 19.51 6.38 -1.68
C GLU A 365 18.72 6.46 -2.99
N LEU A 366 19.39 6.75 -4.11
CA LEU A 366 18.83 6.70 -5.47
C LEU A 366 19.66 5.72 -6.30
N SER A 367 18.97 4.74 -6.88
CA SER A 367 19.55 3.77 -7.81
C SER A 367 18.90 3.90 -9.19
N LEU A 368 19.65 4.43 -10.15
CA LEU A 368 19.25 4.43 -11.54
C LEU A 368 19.78 3.16 -12.20
N VAL A 369 18.87 2.26 -12.63
CA VAL A 369 19.21 0.98 -13.26
C VAL A 369 19.01 1.05 -14.77
N ASP A 370 19.63 0.13 -15.50
CA ASP A 370 19.38 0.01 -16.94
C ASP A 370 17.97 -0.53 -17.20
N GLY A 371 17.34 -0.04 -18.26
CA GLY A 371 16.02 -0.46 -18.71
C GLY A 371 14.97 0.67 -18.73
N ASN A 372 13.85 0.37 -19.37
CA ASN A 372 12.66 1.20 -19.38
C ASN A 372 11.74 0.84 -18.20
N HIS A 373 10.51 1.40 -18.19
CA HIS A 373 9.54 1.20 -17.11
C HIS A 373 9.29 -0.27 -16.72
N PHE A 374 9.28 -1.17 -17.71
CA PHE A 374 8.98 -2.58 -17.48
C PHE A 374 10.23 -3.43 -17.33
N THR A 375 11.28 -3.16 -18.10
CA THR A 375 12.51 -3.94 -18.05
C THR A 375 13.40 -3.64 -16.85
N ALA A 376 13.15 -2.54 -16.13
CA ALA A 376 13.80 -2.21 -14.86
C ALA A 376 13.23 -2.97 -13.63
N VAL A 377 12.02 -3.57 -13.75
CA VAL A 377 11.32 -4.26 -12.64
C VAL A 377 12.16 -5.37 -12.00
N PRO A 378 12.84 -6.27 -12.74
CA PRO A 378 13.69 -7.29 -12.10
C PRO A 378 14.80 -6.70 -11.23
N SER A 379 15.44 -5.60 -11.67
CA SER A 379 16.47 -4.91 -10.90
C SER A 379 15.90 -4.26 -9.64
N TYR A 380 14.71 -3.65 -9.74
CA TYR A 380 13.98 -3.13 -8.60
C TYR A 380 13.71 -4.22 -7.56
N ILE A 381 13.19 -5.38 -7.96
CA ILE A 381 12.89 -6.51 -7.06
C ILE A 381 14.14 -6.97 -6.32
N LEU A 382 15.25 -7.15 -7.02
CA LEU A 382 16.52 -7.59 -6.42
C LEU A 382 17.06 -6.57 -5.43
N GLN A 383 17.03 -5.28 -5.76
CA GLN A 383 17.49 -4.22 -4.87
C GLN A 383 16.59 -4.06 -3.65
N MET A 384 15.27 -4.13 -3.84
CA MET A 384 14.29 -4.11 -2.75
C MET A 384 14.56 -5.25 -1.77
N TYR A 385 14.69 -6.48 -2.26
CA TYR A 385 14.99 -7.65 -1.43
C TYR A 385 16.31 -7.49 -0.66
N SER A 386 17.37 -7.09 -1.34
CA SER A 386 18.68 -6.85 -0.72
C SER A 386 18.65 -5.76 0.34
N PHE A 387 17.91 -4.66 0.06
CA PHE A 387 17.74 -3.55 0.99
C PHE A 387 16.98 -3.98 2.24
N PHE A 388 15.88 -4.72 2.08
CA PHE A 388 15.11 -5.22 3.22
C PHE A 388 15.90 -6.22 4.07
N LEU A 389 16.67 -7.12 3.47
CA LEU A 389 17.56 -8.03 4.21
C LEU A 389 18.54 -7.30 5.12
N LYS A 390 19.11 -6.17 4.65
CA LYS A 390 20.04 -5.34 5.44
C LYS A 390 19.42 -4.84 6.75
N TYR A 391 18.10 -4.61 6.79
CA TYR A 391 17.39 -4.07 7.94
C TYR A 391 16.49 -5.08 8.68
N ASN A 392 16.39 -6.30 8.17
CA ASN A 392 15.54 -7.33 8.78
C ASN A 392 16.25 -8.14 9.90
N ASN A 393 17.55 -8.01 10.02
CA ASN A 393 18.38 -8.67 11.04
C ASN A 393 18.22 -8.03 12.41
#